data_cbae7eb31cb8939d701d373d3d769142
#
_entry.id   cbae7eb31cb8939d701d373d3d769142
#
_cell.length_a   1.000
_cell.length_b   1.000
_cell.length_c   1.000
_cell.angle_alpha   90.00
_cell.angle_beta   90.00
_cell.angle_gamma   90.00
#
_symmetry.space_group_name_H-M   'P 1'
#
loop_
_entity.id
_entity.type
_entity.pdbx_description
1 polymer ?
#
loop_
_entity_poly.entity_id
_entity_poly.type
_entity_poly.pdbx_seq_one_letter_code
_entity_poly.pdbx_strand_id
1 'polypeptide(L)'
;MVNKGLEVIEARHLFDVDFDRIQVVLQPQSVIHSMVEFEDGAVMAQLGTPDMKLPIQYALTYPHRRYLQGKRLDFWKLQEITFEQPDMDTFEGLALAYEAGRTGGSLPTVLNAANEMAVALFLQHKIGYLDIARLIAWSMEHHHVIKDPSLEEILAVEKDVYRLLKEKIKA
;
A
#
# COMPACT_ATOMS: atom_id res chain seq x y z
N MET A 1 -0.40 6.76 3.57
CA MET A 1 0.50 6.46 2.40
C MET A 1 1.10 5.04 2.45
N VAL A 2 1.36 4.44 3.63
CA VAL A 2 1.88 3.05 3.72
C VAL A 2 1.02 2.05 2.94
N ASN A 3 -0.31 2.08 3.09
CA ASN A 3 -1.21 1.20 2.34
C ASN A 3 -0.99 1.27 0.82
N LYS A 4 -0.80 2.48 0.27
CA LYS A 4 -0.50 2.63 -1.16
C LYS A 4 0.87 2.07 -1.52
N GLY A 5 1.83 2.15 -0.60
CA GLY A 5 3.12 1.49 -0.75
C GLY A 5 3.03 -0.04 -0.77
N LEU A 6 2.20 -0.64 0.08
CA LEU A 6 1.91 -2.08 0.05
C LEU A 6 1.26 -2.49 -1.28
N GLU A 7 0.34 -1.68 -1.82
CA GLU A 7 -0.25 -1.92 -3.14
C GLU A 7 0.78 -1.83 -4.28
N VAL A 8 1.81 -0.99 -4.17
CA VAL A 8 2.93 -0.96 -5.13
C VAL A 8 3.73 -2.26 -5.08
N ILE A 9 4.05 -2.76 -3.88
CA ILE A 9 4.73 -4.05 -3.70
C ILE A 9 3.86 -5.19 -4.25
N GLU A 10 2.56 -5.17 -3.97
CA GLU A 10 1.59 -6.13 -4.49
C GLU A 10 1.56 -6.11 -6.02
N ALA A 11 1.45 -4.95 -6.65
CA ALA A 11 1.44 -4.81 -8.10
C ALA A 11 2.73 -5.34 -8.74
N ARG A 12 3.90 -5.10 -8.13
CA ARG A 12 5.19 -5.68 -8.56
C ARG A 12 5.11 -7.19 -8.68
N HIS A 13 4.53 -7.85 -7.67
CA HIS A 13 4.46 -9.31 -7.62
C HIS A 13 3.32 -9.89 -8.46
N LEU A 14 2.15 -9.25 -8.48
CA LEU A 14 1.00 -9.75 -9.25
C LEU A 14 1.18 -9.64 -10.75
N PHE A 15 1.84 -8.57 -11.21
CA PHE A 15 1.95 -8.27 -12.64
C PHE A 15 3.38 -8.45 -13.19
N ASP A 16 4.33 -8.82 -12.34
CA ASP A 16 5.75 -8.96 -12.67
C ASP A 16 6.31 -7.71 -13.41
N VAL A 17 5.98 -6.54 -12.91
CA VAL A 17 6.44 -5.25 -13.42
C VAL A 17 7.46 -4.62 -12.50
N ASP A 18 8.47 -3.95 -13.03
CA ASP A 18 9.47 -3.27 -12.21
C ASP A 18 8.88 -2.07 -11.47
N PHE A 19 9.44 -1.73 -10.30
CA PHE A 19 9.00 -0.59 -9.48
C PHE A 19 9.02 0.73 -10.25
N ASP A 20 9.95 0.90 -11.18
CA ASP A 20 10.06 2.12 -12.00
C ASP A 20 8.95 2.25 -13.06
N ARG A 21 8.18 1.18 -13.28
CA ARG A 21 6.98 1.15 -14.13
C ARG A 21 5.68 1.29 -13.33
N ILE A 22 5.77 1.42 -11.99
CA ILE A 22 4.60 1.59 -11.13
C ILE A 22 4.61 3.01 -10.60
N GLN A 23 3.67 3.82 -11.08
CA GLN A 23 3.51 5.20 -10.66
C GLN A 23 2.34 5.35 -9.70
N VAL A 24 2.57 6.04 -8.58
CA VAL A 24 1.50 6.45 -7.65
C VAL A 24 1.11 7.88 -7.95
N VAL A 25 -0.17 8.11 -8.09
CA VAL A 25 -0.76 9.46 -8.21
C VAL A 25 -1.81 9.68 -7.14
N LEU A 26 -1.95 10.89 -6.66
CA LEU A 26 -3.05 11.30 -5.80
C LEU A 26 -4.21 11.78 -6.66
N GLN A 27 -5.41 11.32 -6.34
CA GLN A 27 -6.62 11.71 -7.02
C GLN A 27 -7.69 12.00 -5.96
N PRO A 28 -7.85 13.32 -5.58
CA PRO A 28 -8.69 13.72 -4.45
C PRO A 28 -10.14 13.29 -4.56
N GLN A 29 -10.68 13.23 -5.77
CA GLN A 29 -12.07 12.83 -6.03
C GLN A 29 -12.31 11.32 -5.78
N SER A 30 -11.23 10.52 -5.70
CA SER A 30 -11.28 9.08 -5.37
C SER A 30 -12.24 8.25 -6.24
N VAL A 31 -12.26 8.53 -7.54
CA VAL A 31 -13.10 7.84 -8.51
C VAL A 31 -12.32 6.94 -9.47
N ILE A 32 -11.00 7.13 -9.56
CA ILE A 32 -10.10 6.26 -10.31
C ILE A 32 -9.34 5.39 -9.30
N HIS A 33 -9.38 4.07 -9.52
CA HIS A 33 -8.74 3.12 -8.59
C HIS A 33 -7.47 2.51 -9.17
N SER A 34 -7.38 2.37 -10.50
CA SER A 34 -6.20 1.91 -11.21
C SER A 34 -6.20 2.42 -12.65
N MET A 35 -4.99 2.54 -13.20
CA MET A 35 -4.77 2.91 -14.61
C MET A 35 -3.66 2.02 -15.17
N VAL A 36 -3.74 1.72 -16.45
CA VAL A 36 -2.70 1.02 -17.21
C VAL A 36 -2.33 1.87 -18.42
N GLU A 37 -1.04 2.17 -18.54
CA GLU A 37 -0.47 2.79 -19.72
C GLU A 37 0.11 1.69 -20.62
N PHE A 38 -0.26 1.73 -21.90
CA PHE A 38 0.21 0.80 -22.93
C PHE A 38 1.45 1.36 -23.65
N GLU A 39 2.12 0.52 -24.41
CA GLU A 39 3.36 0.88 -25.16
C GLU A 39 3.14 2.00 -26.17
N ASP A 40 1.93 2.18 -26.68
CA ASP A 40 1.54 3.25 -27.59
C ASP A 40 1.22 4.59 -26.88
N GLY A 41 1.31 4.62 -25.54
CA GLY A 41 0.98 5.77 -24.71
C GLY A 41 -0.51 5.90 -24.37
N ALA A 42 -1.36 4.98 -24.82
CA ALA A 42 -2.76 4.99 -24.42
C ALA A 42 -2.91 4.62 -22.94
N VAL A 43 -3.73 5.36 -22.20
CA VAL A 43 -4.01 5.08 -20.80
C VAL A 43 -5.45 4.64 -20.63
N MET A 44 -5.63 3.47 -20.02
CA MET A 44 -6.97 2.98 -19.64
C MET A 44 -7.14 3.03 -18.12
N ALA A 45 -8.27 3.59 -17.68
CA ALA A 45 -8.61 3.74 -16.27
C ALA A 45 -9.95 3.07 -15.94
N GLN A 46 -10.03 2.41 -14.80
CA GLN A 46 -11.28 1.97 -14.24
C GLN A 46 -11.82 3.04 -13.29
N LEU A 47 -13.00 3.57 -13.63
CA LEU A 47 -13.70 4.59 -12.84
C LEU A 47 -14.90 3.96 -12.13
N GLY A 48 -15.17 4.45 -10.91
CA GLY A 48 -16.34 4.02 -10.13
C GLY A 48 -16.49 4.85 -8.87
N THR A 49 -17.61 4.70 -8.19
CA THR A 49 -17.75 5.20 -6.82
C THR A 49 -16.79 4.42 -5.90
N PRO A 50 -16.28 5.02 -4.80
CA PRO A 50 -15.35 4.36 -3.90
C PRO A 50 -16.08 3.28 -3.06
N ASP A 51 -16.39 2.15 -3.69
CA ASP A 51 -17.06 0.99 -3.09
C ASP A 51 -16.38 -0.29 -3.58
N MET A 52 -15.76 -1.01 -2.67
CA MET A 52 -15.07 -2.27 -2.94
C MET A 52 -15.98 -3.38 -3.48
N LYS A 53 -17.29 -3.26 -3.34
CA LYS A 53 -18.24 -4.25 -3.90
C LYS A 53 -18.12 -4.36 -5.42
N LEU A 54 -17.78 -3.26 -6.11
CA LEU A 54 -17.65 -3.24 -7.55
C LEU A 54 -16.53 -4.17 -8.06
N PRO A 55 -15.26 -4.00 -7.63
CA PRO A 55 -14.18 -4.89 -8.06
C PRO A 55 -14.34 -6.32 -7.52
N ILE A 56 -14.82 -6.50 -6.29
CA ILE A 56 -15.04 -7.83 -5.71
C ILE A 56 -16.09 -8.59 -6.51
N GLN A 57 -17.25 -7.98 -6.81
CA GLN A 57 -18.29 -8.63 -7.61
C GLN A 57 -17.72 -9.03 -8.98
N TYR A 58 -16.98 -8.14 -9.64
CA TYR A 58 -16.44 -8.45 -10.96
C TYR A 58 -15.41 -9.59 -10.92
N ALA A 59 -14.56 -9.62 -9.92
CA ALA A 59 -13.61 -10.71 -9.73
C ALA A 59 -14.34 -12.07 -9.57
N LEU A 60 -15.44 -12.10 -8.82
CA LEU A 60 -16.23 -13.31 -8.59
C LEU A 60 -17.08 -13.74 -9.80
N THR A 61 -17.42 -12.82 -10.68
CA THR A 61 -18.31 -13.08 -11.85
C THR A 61 -17.60 -12.99 -13.19
N TYR A 62 -16.29 -12.78 -13.19
CA TYR A 62 -15.49 -12.66 -14.41
C TYR A 62 -15.77 -13.79 -15.43
N PRO A 63 -15.87 -13.50 -16.72
CA PRO A 63 -15.73 -12.18 -17.36
C PRO A 63 -17.03 -11.36 -17.44
N HIS A 64 -18.07 -11.77 -16.77
CA HIS A 64 -19.40 -11.19 -16.89
C HIS A 64 -19.64 -10.05 -15.91
N ARG A 65 -20.08 -8.89 -16.41
CA ARG A 65 -20.57 -7.80 -15.58
C ARG A 65 -21.99 -8.10 -15.13
N ARG A 66 -22.26 -8.03 -13.82
CA ARG A 66 -23.57 -8.25 -13.22
C ARG A 66 -24.12 -6.94 -12.64
N TYR A 67 -25.43 -6.87 -12.49
CA TYR A 67 -26.06 -5.74 -11.83
C TYR A 67 -25.58 -5.65 -10.38
N LEU A 68 -25.17 -4.45 -9.97
CA LEU A 68 -24.83 -4.12 -8.59
C LEU A 68 -25.71 -2.96 -8.15
N GLN A 69 -26.45 -3.15 -7.06
CA GLN A 69 -27.24 -2.08 -6.47
C GLN A 69 -26.31 -1.10 -5.76
N GLY A 70 -26.54 0.19 -5.95
CA GLY A 70 -25.76 1.24 -5.30
C GLY A 70 -25.68 2.52 -6.13
N LYS A 71 -24.94 3.49 -5.60
CA LYS A 71 -24.69 4.75 -6.29
C LYS A 71 -23.88 4.52 -7.57
N ARG A 72 -24.21 5.27 -8.60
CA ARG A 72 -23.46 5.33 -9.86
C ARG A 72 -22.63 6.60 -9.90
N LEU A 73 -21.51 6.54 -10.64
CA LEU A 73 -20.73 7.73 -10.91
C LEU A 73 -21.59 8.69 -11.78
N ASP A 74 -21.69 9.92 -11.32
CA ASP A 74 -22.42 10.99 -11.97
C ASP A 74 -21.42 12.04 -12.45
N PHE A 75 -21.14 12.04 -13.76
CA PHE A 75 -20.15 12.92 -14.36
C PHE A 75 -20.53 14.41 -14.28
N TRP A 76 -21.83 14.72 -14.24
CA TRP A 76 -22.29 16.09 -14.09
C TRP A 76 -22.03 16.66 -12.70
N LYS A 77 -21.99 15.81 -11.67
CA LYS A 77 -21.61 16.19 -10.31
C LYS A 77 -20.10 16.13 -10.09
N LEU A 78 -19.43 15.22 -10.77
CA LEU A 78 -17.98 15.07 -10.67
C LEU A 78 -17.25 16.25 -11.29
N GLN A 79 -17.68 16.73 -12.45
CA GLN A 79 -17.18 17.87 -13.23
C GLN A 79 -15.71 17.75 -13.64
N GLU A 80 -14.78 17.60 -12.69
CA GLU A 80 -13.34 17.54 -12.93
C GLU A 80 -12.68 16.35 -12.22
N ILE A 81 -11.55 15.92 -12.76
CA ILE A 81 -10.64 14.96 -12.15
C ILE A 81 -9.26 15.60 -12.14
N THR A 82 -8.65 15.66 -10.98
CA THR A 82 -7.32 16.25 -10.78
C THR A 82 -6.33 15.21 -10.31
N PHE A 83 -5.06 15.39 -10.68
CA PHE A 83 -3.97 14.52 -10.26
C PHE A 83 -2.89 15.35 -9.59
N GLU A 84 -2.31 14.81 -8.53
CA GLU A 84 -1.22 15.40 -7.78
C GLU A 84 -0.11 14.37 -7.58
N GLN A 85 1.12 14.82 -7.45
CA GLN A 85 2.23 13.97 -7.08
C GLN A 85 2.19 13.71 -5.56
N PRO A 86 2.49 12.48 -5.11
CA PRO A 86 2.62 12.22 -3.69
C PRO A 86 3.85 12.96 -3.13
N ASP A 87 3.66 13.69 -2.05
CA ASP A 87 4.73 14.29 -1.27
C ASP A 87 5.42 13.19 -0.43
N MET A 88 6.53 12.68 -0.93
CA MET A 88 7.28 11.59 -0.32
C MET A 88 8.09 12.05 0.90
N ASP A 89 8.42 13.35 0.98
CA ASP A 89 9.18 13.92 2.09
C ASP A 89 8.29 14.12 3.32
N THR A 90 7.10 14.65 3.12
CA THR A 90 6.11 14.81 4.22
C THR A 90 5.47 13.47 4.61
N PHE A 91 5.23 12.58 3.65
CA PHE A 91 4.57 11.29 3.86
C PHE A 91 5.52 10.12 3.63
N GLU A 92 6.53 10.00 4.47
CA GLU A 92 7.62 9.00 4.39
C GLU A 92 7.15 7.55 4.18
N GLY A 93 5.92 7.21 4.61
CA GLY A 93 5.42 5.83 4.54
C GLY A 93 5.37 5.24 3.13
N LEU A 94 5.25 6.05 2.07
CA LEU A 94 5.34 5.58 0.69
C LEU A 94 6.80 5.35 0.29
N ALA A 95 7.70 6.25 0.68
CA ALA A 95 9.14 6.12 0.43
C ALA A 95 9.70 4.85 1.07
N LEU A 96 9.36 4.61 2.35
CA LEU A 96 9.74 3.39 3.08
C LEU A 96 9.25 2.12 2.40
N ALA A 97 8.04 2.14 1.83
CA ALA A 97 7.53 0.99 1.10
C ALA A 97 8.27 0.74 -0.22
N TYR A 98 8.63 1.79 -0.97
CA TYR A 98 9.48 1.65 -2.15
C TYR A 98 10.87 1.10 -1.79
N GLU A 99 11.46 1.58 -0.69
CA GLU A 99 12.74 1.08 -0.18
C GLU A 99 12.64 -0.40 0.19
N ALA A 100 11.62 -0.78 0.98
CA ALA A 100 11.39 -2.17 1.37
C ALA A 100 11.18 -3.08 0.15
N GLY A 101 10.36 -2.65 -0.80
CA GLY A 101 10.07 -3.41 -2.01
C GLY A 101 11.30 -3.60 -2.91
N ARG A 102 12.09 -2.54 -3.13
CA ARG A 102 13.32 -2.61 -3.93
C ARG A 102 14.41 -3.42 -3.28
N THR A 103 14.55 -3.34 -1.97
CA THR A 103 15.49 -4.17 -1.20
C THR A 103 15.07 -5.65 -1.24
N GLY A 104 13.76 -5.92 -1.15
CA GLY A 104 13.22 -7.26 -1.21
C GLY A 104 13.55 -8.13 0.00
N GLY A 105 13.59 -9.45 -0.21
CA GLY A 105 13.84 -10.41 0.86
C GLY A 105 12.83 -10.29 1.99
N SER A 106 13.31 -10.25 3.22
CA SER A 106 12.48 -10.12 4.43
C SER A 106 12.06 -8.69 4.77
N LEU A 107 12.59 -7.65 4.07
CA LEU A 107 12.32 -6.26 4.45
C LEU A 107 10.84 -5.84 4.27
N PRO A 108 10.10 -6.28 3.23
CA PRO A 108 8.66 -6.04 3.13
C PRO A 108 7.87 -6.60 4.33
N THR A 109 8.28 -7.74 4.88
CA THR A 109 7.67 -8.30 6.10
C THR A 109 7.89 -7.39 7.30
N VAL A 110 9.10 -6.83 7.44
CA VAL A 110 9.41 -5.88 8.53
C VAL A 110 8.56 -4.62 8.41
N LEU A 111 8.45 -4.04 7.21
CA LEU A 111 7.61 -2.87 6.94
C LEU A 111 6.15 -3.15 7.34
N ASN A 112 5.61 -4.29 6.91
CA ASN A 112 4.21 -4.64 7.21
C ASN A 112 3.98 -4.88 8.71
N ALA A 113 4.82 -5.69 9.35
CA ALA A 113 4.71 -6.01 10.78
C ALA A 113 4.83 -4.74 11.65
N ALA A 114 5.79 -3.87 11.32
CA ALA A 114 5.97 -2.60 12.04
C ALA A 114 4.78 -1.66 11.85
N ASN A 115 4.23 -1.59 10.61
CA ASN A 115 3.04 -0.80 10.33
C ASN A 115 1.83 -1.31 11.11
N GLU A 116 1.55 -2.60 11.11
CA GLU A 116 0.42 -3.18 11.84
C GLU A 116 0.50 -2.88 13.35
N MET A 117 1.68 -3.08 13.93
CA MET A 117 1.91 -2.79 15.34
C MET A 117 1.74 -1.31 15.66
N ALA A 118 2.35 -0.43 14.86
CA ALA A 118 2.30 1.02 15.06
C ALA A 118 0.86 1.54 14.91
N VAL A 119 0.13 1.08 13.89
CA VAL A 119 -1.29 1.44 13.71
C VAL A 119 -2.14 0.96 14.89
N ALA A 120 -1.93 -0.27 15.38
CA ALA A 120 -2.65 -0.76 16.55
C ALA A 120 -2.38 0.08 17.80
N LEU A 121 -1.14 0.53 18.00
CA LEU A 121 -0.77 1.42 19.11
C LEU A 121 -1.36 2.83 18.96
N PHE A 122 -1.37 3.36 17.75
CA PHE A 122 -2.00 4.65 17.47
C PHE A 122 -3.50 4.62 17.75
N LEU A 123 -4.21 3.59 17.30
CA LEU A 123 -5.64 3.42 17.58
C LEU A 123 -5.96 3.24 19.07
N GLN A 124 -4.99 2.76 19.87
CA GLN A 124 -5.05 2.70 21.33
C GLN A 124 -4.61 4.00 22.02
N HIS A 125 -4.29 5.07 21.27
CA HIS A 125 -3.79 6.35 21.77
C HIS A 125 -2.47 6.24 22.56
N LYS A 126 -1.63 5.23 22.26
CA LYS A 126 -0.33 5.02 22.93
C LYS A 126 0.82 5.75 22.26
N ILE A 127 0.65 6.10 20.99
CA ILE A 127 1.62 6.84 20.18
C ILE A 127 0.91 7.91 19.34
N GLY A 128 1.67 8.90 18.85
CA GLY A 128 1.19 9.90 17.92
C GLY A 128 1.16 9.39 16.47
N TYR A 129 0.48 10.12 15.59
CA TYR A 129 0.35 9.75 14.17
C TYR A 129 1.71 9.64 13.46
N LEU A 130 2.62 10.60 13.70
CA LEU A 130 3.94 10.63 13.09
C LEU A 130 4.85 9.50 13.59
N ASP A 131 4.56 8.92 14.75
CA ASP A 131 5.35 7.82 15.29
C ASP A 131 5.16 6.53 14.49
N ILE A 132 4.08 6.41 13.70
CA ILE A 132 3.86 5.27 12.81
C ILE A 132 5.03 5.14 11.83
N ALA A 133 5.32 6.21 11.06
CA ALA A 133 6.41 6.19 10.08
C ALA A 133 7.78 6.00 10.77
N ARG A 134 8.00 6.66 11.91
CA ARG A 134 9.24 6.54 12.70
C ARG A 134 9.50 5.13 13.19
N LEU A 135 8.48 4.42 13.65
CA LEU A 135 8.60 3.04 14.12
C LEU A 135 8.84 2.07 12.96
N ILE A 136 8.25 2.32 11.80
CA ILE A 136 8.50 1.55 10.58
C ILE A 136 9.96 1.74 10.16
N ALA A 137 10.42 3.00 9.99
CA ALA A 137 11.79 3.31 9.60
C ALA A 137 12.80 2.67 10.57
N TRP A 138 12.58 2.86 11.87
CA TRP A 138 13.44 2.27 12.89
C TRP A 138 13.51 0.74 12.79
N SER A 139 12.38 0.07 12.55
CA SER A 139 12.37 -1.39 12.42
C SER A 139 13.13 -1.86 11.18
N MET A 140 13.02 -1.13 10.07
CA MET A 140 13.74 -1.44 8.84
C MET A 140 15.25 -1.25 9.01
N GLU A 141 15.69 -0.15 9.65
CA GLU A 141 17.10 0.14 9.93
C GLU A 141 17.78 -0.89 10.86
N HIS A 142 17.03 -1.48 11.80
CA HIS A 142 17.56 -2.44 12.78
C HIS A 142 17.38 -3.90 12.37
N HIS A 143 16.93 -4.14 11.14
CA HIS A 143 16.75 -5.49 10.61
C HIS A 143 17.90 -5.93 9.70
N HIS A 144 18.34 -7.17 9.87
CA HIS A 144 19.27 -7.81 8.94
C HIS A 144 18.47 -8.55 7.87
N VAL A 145 18.53 -8.05 6.63
CA VAL A 145 17.73 -8.59 5.53
C VAL A 145 18.16 -10.01 5.16
N ILE A 146 17.19 -10.93 5.17
CA ILE A 146 17.32 -12.29 4.63
C ILE A 146 16.89 -12.22 3.17
N LYS A 147 17.78 -12.55 2.22
CA LYS A 147 17.53 -12.35 0.78
C LYS A 147 16.40 -13.21 0.23
N ASP A 148 16.43 -14.51 0.53
CA ASP A 148 15.45 -15.49 0.05
C ASP A 148 14.85 -16.22 1.27
N PRO A 149 13.98 -15.54 2.06
CA PRO A 149 13.49 -16.11 3.31
C PRO A 149 12.51 -17.24 3.04
N SER A 150 12.63 -18.31 3.81
CA SER A 150 11.61 -19.36 3.89
C SER A 150 10.35 -18.80 4.59
N LEU A 151 9.24 -19.54 4.50
CA LEU A 151 8.01 -19.17 5.20
C LEU A 151 8.23 -19.09 6.72
N GLU A 152 8.99 -20.01 7.29
CA GLU A 152 9.30 -20.06 8.72
C GLU A 152 10.11 -18.82 9.14
N GLU A 153 11.08 -18.39 8.30
CA GLU A 153 11.88 -17.19 8.53
C GLU A 153 11.03 -15.92 8.43
N ILE A 154 10.10 -15.82 7.46
CA ILE A 154 9.14 -14.72 7.35
C ILE A 154 8.31 -14.60 8.63
N LEU A 155 7.74 -15.71 9.11
CA LEU A 155 6.96 -15.72 10.35
C LEU A 155 7.79 -15.43 11.61
N ALA A 156 9.06 -15.80 11.61
CA ALA A 156 9.99 -15.46 12.68
C ALA A 156 10.31 -13.96 12.69
N VAL A 157 10.60 -13.38 11.53
CA VAL A 157 10.86 -11.94 11.36
C VAL A 157 9.68 -11.11 11.84
N GLU A 158 8.46 -11.47 11.49
CA GLU A 158 7.25 -10.78 11.96
C GLU A 158 7.18 -10.76 13.50
N LYS A 159 7.36 -11.92 14.14
CA LYS A 159 7.36 -12.05 15.61
C LYS A 159 8.47 -11.23 16.26
N ASP A 160 9.66 -11.22 15.66
CA ASP A 160 10.79 -10.45 16.17
C ASP A 160 10.53 -8.95 16.10
N VAL A 161 9.96 -8.44 15.00
CA VAL A 161 9.55 -7.03 14.88
C VAL A 161 8.57 -6.66 15.99
N TYR A 162 7.55 -7.47 16.22
CA TYR A 162 6.57 -7.22 17.29
C TYR A 162 7.23 -7.22 18.67
N ARG A 163 8.19 -8.11 18.93
CA ARG A 163 8.92 -8.16 20.19
C ARG A 163 9.78 -6.90 20.38
N LEU A 164 10.58 -6.55 19.38
CA LEU A 164 11.49 -5.39 19.42
C LEU A 164 10.73 -4.07 19.60
N LEU A 165 9.61 -3.89 18.92
CA LEU A 165 8.79 -2.68 19.08
C LEU A 165 8.14 -2.61 20.46
N LYS A 166 7.72 -3.73 21.06
CA LYS A 166 7.20 -3.76 22.43
C LYS A 166 8.27 -3.37 23.45
N GLU A 167 9.52 -3.77 23.25
CA GLU A 167 10.64 -3.40 24.11
C GLU A 167 10.95 -1.90 23.96
N LYS A 168 11.04 -1.40 22.71
CA LYS A 168 11.32 0.01 22.40
C LYS A 168 10.31 0.99 23.01
N ILE A 169 9.03 0.63 23.00
CA ILE A 169 7.96 1.52 23.50
C ILE A 169 7.89 1.54 25.04
N LYS A 170 8.45 0.51 25.70
CA LYS A 170 8.51 0.46 27.17
C LYS A 170 9.70 1.22 27.74
N ALA A 171 10.72 1.47 26.93
CA ALA A 171 11.93 2.19 27.31
C ALA A 171 11.76 3.69 27.15
#